data_ef1d466e32abee0481c4d66152e5ab60
#
_entry.id   ef1d466e32abee0481c4d66152e5ab60
#
_cell.length_a   1.000
_cell.length_b   1.000
_cell.length_c   1.000
_cell.angle_alpha   90.00
_cell.angle_beta   90.00
_cell.angle_gamma   90.00
#
_symmetry.space_group_name_H-M   'P 1'
#
loop_
_entity.id
_entity.type
_entity.pdbx_description
1 polymer ?
#
loop_
_entity_poly.entity_id
_entity_poly.type
_entity_poly.pdbx_seq_one_letter_code
_entity_poly.pdbx_strand_id
1 'polypeptide(L)'
;MLNVQKIQAMKRIKEEYTELNNNPNANIGASVGLPDEDNIFEWQCSLMGPKDTSYNGGVFFLKIKFPDEYPVKQPEVVFKTPIYHINVNPRKSTGPGAEPLGHVCISTLNWWKPESRMKQVLSDIFALFYMANPESPYGLERADEFRYNRTLHEEKIRYFTSKYAKPQIANREYEESWDFSYP
;
A
#
# COMPACT_ATOMS: atom_id res chain seq x y z
N MET A 1 31.41 1.23 10.17
CA MET A 1 31.55 0.60 8.83
C MET A 1 30.15 0.27 8.30
N LEU A 2 29.83 0.74 7.10
CA LEU A 2 28.60 0.30 6.42
C LEU A 2 28.70 -1.20 6.16
N ASN A 3 27.70 -1.95 6.59
CA ASN A 3 27.63 -3.39 6.32
C ASN A 3 27.51 -3.61 4.79
N VAL A 4 28.22 -4.60 4.24
CA VAL A 4 28.17 -4.96 2.82
C VAL A 4 26.74 -5.17 2.33
N GLN A 5 25.89 -5.80 3.15
CA GLN A 5 24.47 -6.01 2.85
C GLN A 5 23.73 -4.69 2.66
N LYS A 6 23.95 -3.72 3.54
CA LYS A 6 23.31 -2.40 3.44
C LYS A 6 23.74 -1.65 2.17
N ILE A 7 25.00 -1.77 1.76
CA ILE A 7 25.51 -1.18 0.52
C ILE A 7 24.83 -1.82 -0.70
N GLN A 8 24.67 -3.15 -0.69
CA GLN A 8 23.98 -3.87 -1.76
C GLN A 8 22.50 -3.51 -1.80
N ALA A 9 21.83 -3.42 -0.64
CA ALA A 9 20.46 -2.96 -0.53
C ALA A 9 20.29 -1.55 -1.11
N MET A 10 21.15 -0.62 -0.69
CA MET A 10 21.13 0.78 -1.18
C MET A 10 21.25 0.84 -2.71
N LYS A 11 22.18 0.08 -3.29
CA LYS A 11 22.35 0.03 -4.74
C LYS A 11 21.09 -0.45 -5.45
N ARG A 12 20.51 -1.57 -4.98
CA ARG A 12 19.30 -2.15 -5.55
C ARG A 12 18.09 -1.20 -5.42
N ILE A 13 17.90 -0.58 -4.25
CA ILE A 13 16.83 0.38 -4.00
C ILE A 13 16.94 1.57 -4.95
N LYS A 14 18.17 2.10 -5.13
CA LYS A 14 18.42 3.23 -6.02
C LYS A 14 18.15 2.88 -7.49
N GLU A 15 18.50 1.67 -7.93
CA GLU A 15 18.18 1.18 -9.27
C GLU A 15 16.68 1.13 -9.51
N GLU A 16 15.92 0.56 -8.58
CA GLU A 16 14.45 0.45 -8.68
C GLU A 16 13.76 1.81 -8.61
N TYR A 17 14.24 2.70 -7.73
CA TYR A 17 13.74 4.07 -7.65
C TYR A 17 13.92 4.82 -8.98
N THR A 18 15.11 4.70 -9.58
CA THR A 18 15.44 5.33 -10.85
C THR A 18 14.61 4.74 -11.99
N GLU A 19 14.42 3.41 -12.02
CA GLU A 19 13.58 2.74 -13.01
C GLU A 19 12.14 3.25 -12.97
N LEU A 20 11.56 3.37 -11.77
CA LEU A 20 10.18 3.83 -11.58
C LEU A 20 9.98 5.29 -11.97
N ASN A 21 10.96 6.15 -11.70
CA ASN A 21 10.84 7.58 -11.99
C ASN A 21 11.20 7.96 -13.44
N ASN A 22 12.10 7.22 -14.08
CA ASN A 22 12.56 7.53 -15.44
C ASN A 22 11.74 6.85 -16.55
N ASN A 23 10.87 5.90 -16.21
CA ASN A 23 10.03 5.21 -17.19
C ASN A 23 8.56 5.59 -17.01
N PRO A 24 8.05 6.61 -17.75
CA PRO A 24 6.65 7.01 -17.65
C PRO A 24 5.66 5.89 -18.01
N ASN A 25 6.07 4.90 -18.82
CA ASN A 25 5.27 3.72 -19.15
C ASN A 25 5.32 2.63 -18.06
N ALA A 26 6.26 2.75 -17.11
CA ALA A 26 6.24 1.95 -15.89
C ALA A 26 5.19 2.47 -14.89
N ASN A 27 4.58 3.62 -15.19
CA ASN A 27 3.70 4.34 -14.31
C ASN A 27 2.33 3.67 -14.26
N ILE A 28 2.17 2.82 -13.30
CA ILE A 28 0.97 2.06 -12.95
C ILE A 28 0.00 2.97 -12.17
N GLY A 29 -0.11 4.25 -12.54
CA GLY A 29 -0.88 5.22 -11.77
C GLY A 29 -0.26 5.58 -10.39
N ALA A 30 1.03 5.25 -10.20
CA ALA A 30 1.77 5.51 -8.99
C ALA A 30 2.85 6.58 -9.21
N SER A 31 3.01 7.48 -8.27
CA SER A 31 4.13 8.41 -8.18
C SER A 31 4.97 8.06 -6.95
N VAL A 32 6.28 7.96 -7.10
CA VAL A 32 7.20 7.57 -6.04
C VAL A 32 8.17 8.72 -5.73
N GLY A 33 8.28 9.08 -4.45
CA GLY A 33 9.18 10.13 -3.97
C GLY A 33 9.90 9.71 -2.68
N LEU A 34 10.89 10.51 -2.31
CA LEU A 34 11.62 10.38 -1.05
C LEU A 34 11.09 11.43 -0.07
N PRO A 35 10.54 11.03 1.10
CA PRO A 35 10.18 11.97 2.16
C PRO A 35 11.39 12.73 2.71
N ASP A 36 12.55 12.06 2.70
CA ASP A 36 13.86 12.57 3.06
C ASP A 36 14.84 12.22 1.95
N GLU A 37 15.38 13.21 1.27
CA GLU A 37 16.30 13.04 0.14
C GLU A 37 17.59 12.31 0.51
N ASP A 38 17.99 12.36 1.77
CA ASP A 38 19.16 11.65 2.30
C ASP A 38 18.88 10.19 2.69
N ASN A 39 17.61 9.78 2.71
CA ASN A 39 17.18 8.44 3.12
C ASN A 39 16.50 7.64 2.01
N ILE A 40 17.28 6.95 1.19
CA ILE A 40 16.75 6.09 0.11
C ILE A 40 15.98 4.86 0.61
N PHE A 41 16.10 4.48 1.90
CA PHE A 41 15.43 3.33 2.50
C PHE A 41 13.97 3.58 2.87
N GLU A 42 13.48 4.79 2.71
CA GLU A 42 12.08 5.12 2.92
C GLU A 42 11.52 5.84 1.69
N TRP A 43 10.45 5.29 1.11
CA TRP A 43 9.73 5.91 0.00
C TRP A 43 8.32 6.30 0.42
N GLN A 44 7.85 7.37 -0.18
CA GLN A 44 6.44 7.72 -0.19
C GLN A 44 5.91 7.54 -1.61
N CYS A 45 4.81 6.80 -1.73
CA CYS A 45 4.14 6.59 -3.00
C CYS A 45 2.73 7.17 -2.94
N SER A 46 2.25 7.74 -4.03
CA SER A 46 0.85 8.13 -4.18
C SER A 46 0.20 7.36 -5.33
N LEU A 47 -1.00 6.85 -5.09
CA LEU A 47 -1.84 6.16 -6.06
C LEU A 47 -3.11 6.97 -6.30
N MET A 48 -3.50 7.11 -7.56
CA MET A 48 -4.80 7.69 -7.91
C MET A 48 -5.85 6.59 -7.99
N GLY A 49 -6.97 6.79 -7.31
CA GLY A 49 -8.12 5.89 -7.46
C GLY A 49 -8.61 5.85 -8.91
N PRO A 50 -8.68 4.66 -9.54
CA PRO A 50 -9.03 4.54 -10.95
C PRO A 50 -10.45 5.03 -11.24
N LYS A 51 -10.65 5.68 -12.40
CA LYS A 51 -11.92 6.32 -12.79
C LYS A 51 -13.12 5.37 -12.82
N ASP A 52 -12.87 4.11 -13.20
CA ASP A 52 -13.92 3.10 -13.35
C ASP A 52 -14.17 2.28 -12.07
N THR A 53 -13.72 2.77 -10.92
CA THR A 53 -13.89 2.12 -9.63
C THR A 53 -14.57 3.03 -8.62
N SER A 54 -15.05 2.45 -7.52
CA SER A 54 -15.60 3.21 -6.39
C SER A 54 -14.55 4.04 -5.63
N TYR A 55 -13.27 3.90 -5.97
CA TYR A 55 -12.15 4.71 -5.47
C TYR A 55 -11.88 5.97 -6.30
N ASN A 56 -12.65 6.19 -7.36
CA ASN A 56 -12.47 7.33 -8.28
C ASN A 56 -12.36 8.67 -7.55
N GLY A 57 -11.37 9.46 -7.95
CA GLY A 57 -11.11 10.79 -7.39
C GLY A 57 -10.34 10.79 -6.07
N GLY A 58 -10.07 9.62 -5.49
CA GLY A 58 -9.22 9.50 -4.30
C GLY A 58 -7.74 9.53 -4.64
N VAL A 59 -6.94 10.07 -3.69
CA VAL A 59 -5.47 9.98 -3.69
C VAL A 59 -5.07 9.18 -2.45
N PHE A 60 -4.34 8.09 -2.65
CA PHE A 60 -3.93 7.18 -1.58
C PHE A 60 -2.42 7.18 -1.45
N PHE A 61 -1.93 7.51 -0.26
CA PHE A 61 -0.50 7.48 0.04
C PHE A 61 -0.10 6.14 0.66
N LEU A 62 1.03 5.63 0.21
CA LEU A 62 1.72 4.48 0.76
C LEU A 62 3.04 4.92 1.36
N LYS A 63 3.43 4.26 2.43
CA LYS A 63 4.78 4.31 3.00
C LYS A 63 5.45 2.98 2.73
N ILE A 64 6.68 3.03 2.24
CA ILE A 64 7.50 1.86 1.94
C ILE A 64 8.80 2.00 2.72
N LYS A 65 9.13 0.98 3.51
CA LYS A 65 10.38 0.91 4.25
C LYS A 65 11.17 -0.31 3.82
N PHE A 66 12.42 -0.10 3.49
CA PHE A 66 13.33 -1.18 3.09
C PHE A 66 14.21 -1.60 4.26
N PRO A 67 14.35 -2.92 4.52
CA PRO A 67 15.32 -3.41 5.49
C PRO A 67 16.74 -3.35 4.94
N ASP A 68 17.73 -3.32 5.83
CA ASP A 68 19.16 -3.33 5.44
C ASP A 68 19.55 -4.59 4.63
N GLU A 69 18.76 -5.66 4.76
CA GLU A 69 18.92 -6.92 4.04
C GLU A 69 18.10 -7.02 2.73
N TYR A 70 17.53 -5.91 2.26
CA TYR A 70 16.85 -5.90 0.97
C TYR A 70 17.81 -6.25 -0.18
N PRO A 71 17.45 -7.06 -1.19
CA PRO A 71 16.14 -7.68 -1.43
C PRO A 71 15.94 -9.07 -0.82
N VAL A 72 16.86 -9.55 0.04
CA VAL A 72 16.72 -10.85 0.70
C VAL A 72 15.49 -10.86 1.61
N LYS A 73 15.31 -9.77 2.37
CA LYS A 73 14.09 -9.53 3.13
C LYS A 73 13.16 -8.58 2.38
N GLN A 74 11.86 -8.84 2.50
CA GLN A 74 10.82 -8.01 1.90
C GLN A 74 10.79 -6.61 2.50
N PRO A 75 10.34 -5.59 1.73
CA PRO A 75 10.03 -4.28 2.27
C PRO A 75 8.72 -4.31 3.07
N GLU A 76 8.58 -3.40 4.02
CA GLU A 76 7.29 -3.09 4.63
C GLU A 76 6.55 -2.09 3.73
N VAL A 77 5.31 -2.41 3.38
CA VAL A 77 4.46 -1.55 2.56
C VAL A 77 3.12 -1.36 3.25
N VAL A 78 2.79 -0.12 3.58
CA VAL A 78 1.55 0.22 4.28
C VAL A 78 0.84 1.41 3.63
N PHE A 79 -0.48 1.35 3.57
CA PHE A 79 -1.28 2.53 3.28
C PHE A 79 -1.21 3.50 4.46
N LYS A 80 -0.95 4.77 4.18
CA LYS A 80 -1.10 5.88 5.14
C LYS A 80 -2.50 6.45 5.08
N THR A 81 -3.04 6.58 3.88
CA THR A 81 -4.42 7.03 3.68
C THR A 81 -5.39 5.92 4.06
N PRO A 82 -6.35 6.17 4.95
CA PRO A 82 -7.40 5.22 5.24
C PRO A 82 -8.15 4.80 3.96
N ILE A 83 -8.19 3.49 3.74
CA ILE A 83 -8.85 2.90 2.58
C ILE A 83 -9.82 1.79 3.03
N TYR A 84 -11.07 1.87 2.62
CA TYR A 84 -12.05 0.81 2.87
C TYR A 84 -11.84 -0.32 1.85
N HIS A 85 -11.03 -1.30 2.23
CA HIS A 85 -10.64 -2.40 1.36
C HIS A 85 -10.46 -3.69 2.15
N ILE A 86 -10.95 -4.83 1.62
CA ILE A 86 -10.90 -6.12 2.34
C ILE A 86 -9.48 -6.65 2.54
N ASN A 87 -8.53 -6.28 1.68
CA ASN A 87 -7.14 -6.74 1.76
C ASN A 87 -6.18 -5.72 2.41
N VAL A 88 -6.71 -4.69 3.07
CA VAL A 88 -5.90 -3.71 3.80
C VAL A 88 -6.29 -3.70 5.27
N ASN A 89 -5.29 -3.81 6.14
CA ASN A 89 -5.47 -3.86 7.58
C ASN A 89 -5.94 -2.50 8.14
N PRO A 90 -7.16 -2.42 8.72
CA PRO A 90 -7.68 -1.15 9.25
C PRO A 90 -7.26 -0.86 10.68
N ARG A 91 -6.50 -1.76 11.32
CA ARG A 91 -6.09 -1.67 12.73
C ARG A 91 -4.69 -2.20 12.90
N LYS A 92 -3.94 -1.60 13.81
CA LYS A 92 -2.67 -2.15 14.23
C LYS A 92 -2.90 -3.44 15.01
N SER A 93 -2.22 -4.50 14.61
CA SER A 93 -2.22 -5.77 15.34
C SER A 93 -1.22 -5.73 16.48
N THR A 94 -1.41 -6.59 17.49
CA THR A 94 -0.52 -6.75 18.64
C THR A 94 -0.11 -8.21 18.81
N GLY A 95 1.11 -8.46 19.30
CA GLY A 95 1.63 -9.81 19.55
C GLY A 95 2.59 -10.32 18.47
N PRO A 96 3.05 -11.58 18.57
CA PRO A 96 3.96 -12.17 17.60
C PRO A 96 3.35 -12.18 16.18
N GLY A 97 4.10 -11.68 15.19
CA GLY A 97 3.62 -11.57 13.81
C GLY A 97 2.61 -10.43 13.61
N ALA A 98 2.58 -9.46 14.52
CA ALA A 98 1.70 -8.30 14.39
C ALA A 98 1.93 -7.53 13.11
N GLU A 99 0.83 -7.22 12.42
CA GLU A 99 0.85 -6.44 11.20
C GLU A 99 0.52 -4.97 11.48
N PRO A 100 1.22 -4.03 10.85
CA PRO A 100 0.97 -2.62 11.05
C PRO A 100 -0.39 -2.18 10.49
N LEU A 101 -0.86 -1.04 10.98
CA LEU A 101 -2.00 -0.34 10.39
C LEU A 101 -1.70 -0.04 8.90
N GLY A 102 -2.66 -0.30 8.04
CA GLY A 102 -2.52 -0.08 6.60
C GLY A 102 -1.74 -1.17 5.87
N HIS A 103 -1.30 -2.24 6.55
CA HIS A 103 -0.64 -3.37 5.90
C HIS A 103 -1.52 -3.93 4.77
N VAL A 104 -0.90 -4.20 3.63
CA VAL A 104 -1.59 -4.72 2.45
C VAL A 104 -1.22 -6.18 2.20
N CYS A 105 -2.26 -7.02 2.12
CA CYS A 105 -2.09 -8.44 1.82
C CYS A 105 -2.09 -8.65 0.31
N ILE A 106 -0.91 -8.87 -0.26
CA ILE A 106 -0.71 -9.22 -1.68
C ILE A 106 0.28 -10.39 -1.82
N SER A 107 0.08 -11.18 -2.87
CA SER A 107 0.88 -12.39 -3.09
C SER A 107 2.37 -12.10 -3.25
N THR A 108 2.75 -11.02 -3.92
CA THR A 108 4.16 -10.66 -4.14
C THR A 108 4.90 -10.39 -2.83
N LEU A 109 4.26 -9.78 -1.83
CA LEU A 109 4.86 -9.60 -0.50
C LEU A 109 4.81 -10.90 0.32
N ASN A 110 3.69 -11.62 0.30
CA ASN A 110 3.53 -12.86 1.07
C ASN A 110 4.50 -13.98 0.62
N TRP A 111 4.86 -14.00 -0.66
CA TRP A 111 5.78 -14.96 -1.28
C TRP A 111 7.02 -14.27 -1.84
N TRP A 112 7.55 -13.31 -1.07
CA TRP A 112 8.70 -12.51 -1.46
C TRP A 112 9.92 -13.36 -1.81
N LYS A 113 10.58 -12.98 -2.90
CA LYS A 113 11.85 -13.55 -3.37
C LYS A 113 12.83 -12.41 -3.68
N PRO A 114 14.15 -12.65 -3.61
CA PRO A 114 15.13 -11.62 -3.93
C PRO A 114 15.02 -11.05 -5.36
N GLU A 115 14.41 -11.80 -6.28
CA GLU A 115 14.12 -11.37 -7.65
C GLU A 115 12.91 -10.46 -7.78
N SER A 116 12.05 -10.44 -6.74
CA SER A 116 10.85 -9.58 -6.71
C SER A 116 11.24 -8.11 -6.79
N ARG A 117 10.40 -7.31 -7.42
CA ARG A 117 10.66 -5.89 -7.67
C ARG A 117 9.52 -5.01 -7.17
N MET A 118 9.86 -3.79 -6.73
CA MET A 118 8.84 -2.82 -6.28
C MET A 118 7.84 -2.46 -7.37
N LYS A 119 8.25 -2.46 -8.62
CA LYS A 119 7.33 -2.29 -9.76
C LYS A 119 6.20 -3.32 -9.73
N GLN A 120 6.50 -4.59 -9.47
CA GLN A 120 5.48 -5.64 -9.36
C GLN A 120 4.60 -5.43 -8.13
N VAL A 121 5.21 -5.09 -6.98
CA VAL A 121 4.47 -4.78 -5.73
C VAL A 121 3.46 -3.65 -5.97
N LEU A 122 3.89 -2.55 -6.59
CA LEU A 122 3.01 -1.41 -6.87
C LEU A 122 1.93 -1.76 -7.91
N SER A 123 2.26 -2.61 -8.92
CA SER A 123 1.27 -3.13 -9.86
C SER A 123 0.19 -3.95 -9.17
N ASP A 124 0.59 -4.86 -8.28
CA ASP A 124 -0.34 -5.72 -7.55
C ASP A 124 -1.24 -4.91 -6.61
N ILE A 125 -0.68 -3.90 -5.93
CA ILE A 125 -1.46 -2.98 -5.10
C ILE A 125 -2.46 -2.20 -5.96
N PHE A 126 -2.05 -1.70 -7.12
CA PHE A 126 -2.94 -0.99 -8.02
C PHE A 126 -4.06 -1.90 -8.55
N ALA A 127 -3.74 -3.16 -8.83
CA ALA A 127 -4.73 -4.15 -9.27
C ALA A 127 -5.82 -4.40 -8.20
N LEU A 128 -5.52 -4.23 -6.91
CA LEU A 128 -6.51 -4.37 -5.83
C LEU A 128 -7.68 -3.38 -5.94
N PHE A 129 -7.47 -2.19 -6.55
CA PHE A 129 -8.57 -1.26 -6.79
C PHE A 129 -9.66 -1.85 -7.70
N TYR A 130 -9.29 -2.78 -8.58
CA TYR A 130 -10.20 -3.45 -9.51
C TYR A 130 -10.64 -4.82 -9.01
N MET A 131 -9.73 -5.55 -8.36
CA MET A 131 -9.91 -6.96 -8.02
C MET A 131 -9.44 -7.23 -6.59
N ALA A 132 -10.33 -7.03 -5.63
CA ALA A 132 -10.08 -7.45 -4.25
C ALA A 132 -10.05 -8.98 -4.16
N ASN A 133 -9.19 -9.51 -3.28
CA ASN A 133 -9.07 -10.95 -3.03
C ASN A 133 -9.89 -11.36 -1.80
N PRO A 134 -11.08 -11.97 -1.97
CA PRO A 134 -11.93 -12.37 -0.86
C PRO A 134 -11.41 -13.60 -0.08
N GLU A 135 -10.37 -14.27 -0.55
CA GLU A 135 -9.79 -15.44 0.12
C GLU A 135 -8.77 -15.08 1.22
N SER A 136 -8.31 -13.82 1.23
CA SER A 136 -7.37 -13.31 2.23
C SER A 136 -7.81 -11.95 2.80
N PRO A 137 -8.99 -11.87 3.44
CA PRO A 137 -9.54 -10.60 3.89
C PRO A 137 -9.03 -10.21 5.28
N TYR A 138 -8.93 -8.91 5.53
CA TYR A 138 -8.83 -8.35 6.88
C TYR A 138 -10.25 -8.13 7.45
N GLY A 139 -10.70 -9.10 8.22
CA GLY A 139 -12.01 -9.08 8.91
C GLY A 139 -13.14 -9.71 8.11
N LEU A 140 -13.82 -10.65 8.77
CA LEU A 140 -14.90 -11.43 8.17
C LEU A 140 -16.11 -10.55 7.79
N GLU A 141 -16.46 -9.57 8.63
CA GLU A 141 -17.59 -8.68 8.37
C GLU A 141 -17.49 -7.95 7.02
N ARG A 142 -16.31 -7.39 6.70
CA ARG A 142 -16.09 -6.73 5.41
C ARG A 142 -16.04 -7.71 4.25
N ALA A 143 -15.52 -8.92 4.49
CA ALA A 143 -15.52 -9.96 3.48
C ALA A 143 -16.94 -10.44 3.15
N ASP A 144 -17.79 -10.60 4.16
CA ASP A 144 -19.19 -10.98 3.98
C ASP A 144 -19.99 -9.87 3.30
N GLU A 145 -19.77 -8.62 3.68
CA GLU A 145 -20.36 -7.47 2.98
C GLU A 145 -19.94 -7.46 1.50
N PHE A 146 -18.65 -7.66 1.21
CA PHE A 146 -18.14 -7.74 -0.15
C PHE A 146 -18.79 -8.87 -0.96
N ARG A 147 -19.04 -10.03 -0.35
CA ARG A 147 -19.63 -11.21 -1.01
C ARG A 147 -21.13 -11.10 -1.18
N TYR A 148 -21.85 -10.61 -0.15
CA TYR A 148 -23.30 -10.74 -0.05
C TYR A 148 -24.05 -9.41 -0.17
N ASN A 149 -23.38 -8.26 -0.02
CA ASN A 149 -23.97 -6.93 -0.16
C ASN A 149 -23.03 -5.97 -0.89
N ARG A 150 -22.76 -6.28 -2.15
CA ARG A 150 -21.81 -5.52 -2.97
C ARG A 150 -22.15 -4.05 -3.11
N THR A 151 -23.44 -3.74 -3.20
CA THR A 151 -23.92 -2.35 -3.32
C THR A 151 -23.51 -1.52 -2.09
N LEU A 152 -23.81 -2.02 -0.89
CA LEU A 152 -23.42 -1.35 0.35
C LEU A 152 -21.90 -1.23 0.48
N HIS A 153 -21.17 -2.29 0.12
CA HIS A 153 -19.71 -2.29 0.13
C HIS A 153 -19.13 -1.17 -0.73
N GLU A 154 -19.64 -1.01 -1.95
CA GLU A 154 -19.20 0.03 -2.86
C GLU A 154 -19.64 1.45 -2.44
N GLU A 155 -20.80 1.58 -1.81
CA GLU A 155 -21.25 2.86 -1.20
C GLU A 155 -20.28 3.28 -0.08
N LYS A 156 -19.89 2.36 0.78
CA LYS A 156 -18.89 2.61 1.83
C LYS A 156 -17.52 2.99 1.25
N ILE A 157 -17.06 2.30 0.20
CA ILE A 157 -15.83 2.68 -0.50
C ILE A 157 -15.90 4.14 -0.96
N ARG A 158 -16.96 4.54 -1.66
CA ARG A 158 -17.14 5.92 -2.13
C ARG A 158 -17.18 6.92 -0.98
N TYR A 159 -17.93 6.61 0.07
CA TYR A 159 -18.03 7.47 1.26
C TYR A 159 -16.67 7.68 1.91
N PHE A 160 -15.93 6.60 2.22
CA PHE A 160 -14.64 6.70 2.89
C PHE A 160 -13.54 7.27 1.98
N THR A 161 -13.58 7.01 0.68
CA THR A 161 -12.72 7.67 -0.30
C THR A 161 -12.92 9.20 -0.26
N SER A 162 -14.16 9.66 -0.25
CA SER A 162 -14.47 11.09 -0.14
C SER A 162 -14.11 11.70 1.21
N LYS A 163 -14.15 10.90 2.29
CA LYS A 163 -13.80 11.33 3.66
C LYS A 163 -12.30 11.44 3.88
N TYR A 164 -11.51 10.49 3.37
CA TYR A 164 -10.09 10.35 3.74
C TYR A 164 -9.10 10.57 2.60
N ALA A 165 -9.47 10.26 1.36
CA ALA A 165 -8.55 10.26 0.23
C ALA A 165 -8.53 11.57 -0.57
N LYS A 166 -8.80 12.71 0.09
CA LYS A 166 -8.62 14.03 -0.50
C LYS A 166 -7.14 14.43 -0.43
N PRO A 167 -6.57 15.05 -1.48
CA PRO A 167 -5.15 15.41 -1.51
C PRO A 167 -4.67 16.18 -0.28
N GLN A 168 -5.53 17.04 0.29
CA GLN A 168 -5.18 17.90 1.44
C GLN A 168 -5.04 17.14 2.77
N ILE A 169 -5.64 15.96 2.90
CA ILE A 169 -5.69 15.19 4.15
C ILE A 169 -5.24 13.74 4.00
N ALA A 170 -5.06 13.25 2.79
CA ALA A 170 -4.78 11.85 2.51
C ALA A 170 -3.46 11.35 3.12
N ASN A 171 -2.50 12.26 3.36
CA ASN A 171 -1.20 11.96 3.98
C ASN A 171 -1.18 12.17 5.50
N ARG A 172 -2.34 12.22 6.16
CA ARG A 172 -2.42 12.36 7.62
C ARG A 172 -1.90 11.09 8.32
N GLU A 173 -1.23 11.27 9.45
CA GLU A 173 -0.80 10.15 10.30
C GLU A 173 -1.95 9.61 11.15
N TYR A 174 -1.98 8.29 11.28
CA TYR A 174 -2.87 7.53 12.17
C TYR A 174 -2.02 6.50 12.91
N GLU A 175 -2.26 6.31 14.20
CA GLU A 175 -1.38 5.46 15.03
C GLU A 175 -1.93 4.05 15.25
N GLU A 176 -3.23 3.91 15.52
CA GLU A 176 -3.81 2.66 16.01
C GLU A 176 -4.87 2.05 15.08
N SER A 177 -5.78 2.87 14.57
CA SER A 177 -6.88 2.39 13.73
C SER A 177 -7.48 3.51 12.88
N TRP A 178 -8.16 3.12 11.81
CA TRP A 178 -8.98 4.02 11.01
C TRP A 178 -10.45 3.94 11.44
N ASP A 179 -11.12 5.08 11.50
CA ASP A 179 -12.55 5.15 11.79
C ASP A 179 -13.35 4.90 10.51
N PHE A 180 -13.99 3.73 10.45
CA PHE A 180 -14.91 3.34 9.39
C PHE A 180 -16.35 3.24 9.88
N SER A 181 -16.74 4.11 10.84
CA SER A 181 -18.13 4.29 11.21
C SER A 181 -18.92 4.86 10.04
N TYR A 182 -19.89 4.11 9.57
CA TYR A 182 -20.75 4.48 8.44
C TYR A 182 -22.14 4.91 8.98
N PRO A 183 -22.72 6.01 8.46
CA PRO A 183 -24.02 6.52 8.89
C PRO A 183 -25.17 5.53 8.70
#